data_f5b77ddd5b586d9ed97232c92c98af19
#
_entry.id   f5b77ddd5b586d9ed97232c92c98af19
#
_cell.length_a   1.000
_cell.length_b   1.000
_cell.length_c   1.000
_cell.angle_alpha   90.00
_cell.angle_beta   90.00
_cell.angle_gamma   90.00
#
_symmetry.space_group_name_H-M   'P 1'
#
loop_
_entity.id
_entity.type
_entity.pdbx_description
1 polymer ?
#
loop_
_entity_poly.entity_id
_entity_poly.type
_entity_poly.pdbx_seq_one_letter_code
_entity_poly.pdbx_strand_id
1 'polypeptide(L)'
;LLFLQAYCDLSLPTYTSNIVNVGIQQSGIDEEIPENISEEEMNRLLLFVSEDDRQDIQDAYEKSSESFDYDGEVLTLKDSVKSDNEKLDALTEEMKLPMMLTAGFENGSDTTKQMEGQLKEQMSQVPGIEKMSVFDIFGMMDDTQRAAIVDKITEQMDKMPDSILDQAAISYVKSTYEQIGLDTGHMSTVYILKTGAKMLGLAALGMAASILACLMASRVGAKVGRGLRRDTFRKVIGFSNAEFDKFSTASLITRSTNDIQQIQFLTVMILRIVLYAPIMAIGGILKVSKTNVDMFWIIGLAVLLIVMVVAVLFIVVMPKFKIV
;
A
#
# COMPACT_ATOMS: atom_id res chain seq x y z
N LEU A 1 2.15 20.75 12.89
CA LEU A 1 1.10 20.87 11.88
C LEU A 1 1.56 20.39 10.51
N LEU A 2 2.70 20.88 9.98
CA LEU A 2 3.22 20.46 8.66
C LEU A 2 3.56 18.97 8.61
N PHE A 3 4.08 18.38 9.67
CA PHE A 3 4.29 16.93 9.76
C PHE A 3 2.96 16.14 9.70
N LEU A 4 1.94 16.63 10.41
CA LEU A 4 0.61 16.01 10.38
C LEU A 4 0.00 16.10 8.98
N GLN A 5 0.11 17.28 8.34
CA GLN A 5 -0.35 17.46 6.96
C GLN A 5 0.38 16.50 6.02
N ALA A 6 1.72 16.44 6.08
CA ALA A 6 2.53 15.55 5.23
C ALA A 6 2.18 14.07 5.44
N TYR A 7 1.95 13.64 6.68
CA TYR A 7 1.50 12.29 6.98
C TYR A 7 0.13 11.98 6.33
N CYS A 8 -0.83 12.90 6.43
CA CYS A 8 -2.13 12.75 5.78
C CYS A 8 -1.97 12.65 4.26
N ASP A 9 -1.24 13.59 3.65
CA ASP A 9 -1.06 13.66 2.20
C ASP A 9 -0.33 12.42 1.64
N LEU A 10 0.68 11.91 2.35
CA LEU A 10 1.39 10.68 1.99
C LEU A 10 0.58 9.41 2.21
N SER A 11 -0.41 9.43 3.08
CA SER A 11 -1.23 8.24 3.39
C SER A 11 -2.42 8.08 2.43
N LEU A 12 -2.94 9.16 1.83
CA LEU A 12 -4.07 9.11 0.90
C LEU A 12 -3.88 8.14 -0.28
N PRO A 13 -2.72 8.10 -0.98
CA PRO A 13 -2.50 7.15 -2.06
C PRO A 13 -2.61 5.69 -1.63
N THR A 14 -2.22 5.35 -0.39
CA THR A 14 -2.34 3.98 0.14
C THR A 14 -3.81 3.58 0.28
N TYR A 15 -4.67 4.46 0.81
CA TYR A 15 -6.10 4.18 0.89
C TYR A 15 -6.74 4.04 -0.48
N THR A 16 -6.30 4.85 -1.47
CA THR A 16 -6.76 4.72 -2.85
C THR A 16 -6.33 3.36 -3.45
N SER A 17 -5.09 2.96 -3.23
CA SER A 17 -4.58 1.65 -3.63
C SER A 17 -5.38 0.51 -2.99
N ASN A 18 -5.67 0.60 -1.70
CA ASN A 18 -6.45 -0.41 -0.98
C ASN A 18 -7.89 -0.51 -1.51
N ILE A 19 -8.54 0.62 -1.83
CA ILE A 19 -9.87 0.61 -2.45
C ILE A 19 -9.84 -0.13 -3.79
N VAL A 20 -8.82 0.11 -4.61
CA VAL A 20 -8.72 -0.52 -5.94
C VAL A 20 -8.31 -1.98 -5.82
N ASN A 21 -7.21 -2.27 -5.13
CA ASN A 21 -6.64 -3.61 -5.07
C ASN A 21 -7.51 -4.53 -4.20
N VAL A 22 -7.68 -4.18 -2.93
CA VAL A 22 -8.44 -5.01 -1.99
C VAL A 22 -9.95 -4.89 -2.24
N GLY A 23 -10.45 -3.64 -2.28
CA GLY A 23 -11.89 -3.39 -2.40
C GLY A 23 -12.50 -3.92 -3.71
N ILE A 24 -11.88 -3.59 -4.86
CA ILE A 24 -12.45 -3.90 -6.17
C ILE A 24 -11.90 -5.22 -6.72
N GLN A 25 -10.58 -5.38 -6.79
CA GLN A 25 -9.97 -6.54 -7.45
C GLN A 25 -10.11 -7.81 -6.60
N GLN A 26 -9.92 -7.69 -5.28
CA GLN A 26 -9.97 -8.81 -4.33
C GLN A 26 -11.32 -8.95 -3.63
N SER A 27 -12.36 -8.23 -4.09
CA SER A 27 -13.71 -8.29 -3.52
C SER A 27 -13.79 -7.97 -2.02
N GLY A 28 -12.90 -7.11 -1.53
CA GLY A 28 -12.85 -6.71 -0.11
C GLY A 28 -12.13 -7.70 0.80
N ILE A 29 -11.50 -8.72 0.24
CA ILE A 29 -10.74 -9.74 0.96
C ILE A 29 -9.32 -9.23 1.13
N ASP A 30 -8.91 -8.99 2.38
CA ASP A 30 -7.58 -8.48 2.77
C ASP A 30 -6.74 -9.59 3.44
N GLU A 31 -7.38 -10.71 3.75
CA GLU A 31 -6.75 -11.87 4.34
C GLU A 31 -6.11 -12.75 3.26
N GLU A 32 -4.88 -13.20 3.50
CA GLU A 32 -4.15 -14.10 2.63
C GLU A 32 -4.51 -15.58 2.87
N ILE A 33 -5.19 -15.90 3.99
CA ILE A 33 -5.73 -17.20 4.31
C ILE A 33 -7.22 -17.09 4.64
N PRO A 34 -8.04 -18.13 4.36
CA PRO A 34 -9.48 -18.06 4.60
C PRO A 34 -9.80 -18.05 6.10
N GLU A 35 -10.58 -17.07 6.56
CA GLU A 35 -11.17 -17.12 7.92
C GLU A 35 -12.16 -18.25 8.05
N ASN A 36 -12.90 -18.56 6.98
CA ASN A 36 -13.89 -19.63 6.93
C ASN A 36 -13.64 -20.50 5.71
N ILE A 37 -13.59 -21.82 5.88
CA ILE A 37 -13.33 -22.79 4.83
C ILE A 37 -14.21 -24.05 5.06
N SER A 38 -14.73 -24.65 3.99
CA SER A 38 -15.43 -25.92 4.14
C SER A 38 -14.46 -27.04 4.51
N GLU A 39 -14.92 -28.01 5.28
CA GLU A 39 -14.12 -29.18 5.65
C GLU A 39 -13.63 -29.96 4.40
N GLU A 40 -14.46 -30.01 3.35
CA GLU A 40 -14.09 -30.63 2.08
C GLU A 40 -12.91 -29.93 1.42
N GLU A 41 -12.94 -28.59 1.38
CA GLU A 41 -11.90 -27.77 0.77
C GLU A 41 -10.61 -27.78 1.61
N MET A 42 -10.73 -27.77 2.93
CA MET A 42 -9.60 -27.99 3.84
C MET A 42 -8.91 -29.32 3.57
N ASN A 43 -9.68 -30.40 3.43
CA ASN A 43 -9.12 -31.72 3.14
C ASN A 43 -8.41 -31.76 1.78
N ARG A 44 -8.88 -31.06 0.76
CA ARG A 44 -8.21 -30.92 -0.55
C ARG A 44 -6.90 -30.16 -0.42
N LEU A 45 -6.90 -29.05 0.30
CA LEU A 45 -5.72 -28.24 0.57
C LEU A 45 -4.64 -29.04 1.29
N LEU A 46 -5.01 -29.80 2.32
CA LEU A 46 -4.10 -30.62 3.11
C LEU A 46 -3.41 -31.74 2.31
N LEU A 47 -3.88 -32.08 1.12
CA LEU A 47 -3.17 -33.00 0.22
C LEU A 47 -1.83 -32.45 -0.27
N PHE A 48 -1.68 -31.11 -0.29
CA PHE A 48 -0.49 -30.41 -0.76
C PHE A 48 0.38 -29.86 0.37
N VAL A 49 0.01 -30.16 1.61
CA VAL A 49 0.74 -29.73 2.83
C VAL A 49 1.66 -30.85 3.30
N SER A 50 2.84 -30.50 3.83
CA SER A 50 3.77 -31.45 4.45
C SER A 50 3.12 -32.15 5.65
N GLU A 51 3.63 -33.33 6.03
CA GLU A 51 3.09 -34.06 7.18
C GLU A 51 3.26 -33.28 8.49
N ASP A 52 4.38 -32.57 8.62
CA ASP A 52 4.73 -31.80 9.83
C ASP A 52 3.80 -30.58 9.99
N ASP A 53 3.49 -29.86 8.90
CA ASP A 53 2.70 -28.62 8.93
C ASP A 53 1.19 -28.89 8.95
N ARG A 54 0.77 -30.10 8.52
CA ARG A 54 -0.64 -30.46 8.42
C ARG A 54 -1.37 -30.36 9.75
N GLN A 55 -0.72 -30.79 10.82
CA GLN A 55 -1.31 -30.74 12.15
C GLN A 55 -1.47 -29.30 12.65
N ASP A 56 -0.49 -28.45 12.39
CA ASP A 56 -0.51 -27.04 12.79
C ASP A 56 -1.64 -26.28 12.06
N ILE A 57 -1.84 -26.56 10.77
CA ILE A 57 -2.96 -25.99 10.01
C ILE A 57 -4.31 -26.49 10.55
N GLN A 58 -4.46 -27.79 10.81
CA GLN A 58 -5.70 -28.32 11.37
C GLN A 58 -6.00 -27.77 12.77
N ASP A 59 -4.99 -27.64 13.59
CA ASP A 59 -5.12 -27.11 14.95
C ASP A 59 -5.41 -25.61 14.97
N ALA A 60 -5.14 -24.87 13.88
CA ALA A 60 -5.46 -23.46 13.76
C ALA A 60 -6.96 -23.21 13.52
N TYR A 61 -7.70 -24.20 13.04
CA TYR A 61 -9.13 -24.09 12.74
C TYR A 61 -9.99 -24.84 13.75
N GLU A 62 -11.25 -24.43 13.87
CA GLU A 62 -12.26 -25.10 14.68
C GLU A 62 -13.62 -25.09 13.93
N LYS A 63 -14.55 -25.96 14.35
CA LYS A 63 -15.88 -25.99 13.75
C LYS A 63 -16.58 -24.66 13.97
N SER A 64 -17.10 -24.09 12.87
CA SER A 64 -17.81 -22.83 12.94
C SER A 64 -19.12 -22.95 13.73
N SER A 65 -19.39 -21.95 14.54
CA SER A 65 -20.71 -21.78 15.20
C SER A 65 -21.69 -20.95 14.35
N GLU A 66 -21.22 -20.38 13.24
CA GLU A 66 -22.02 -19.57 12.33
C GLU A 66 -22.77 -20.44 11.32
N SER A 67 -23.88 -19.93 10.79
CA SER A 67 -24.66 -20.61 9.75
C SER A 67 -24.26 -20.06 8.38
N PHE A 68 -23.84 -20.95 7.49
CA PHE A 68 -23.49 -20.64 6.11
C PHE A 68 -24.53 -21.24 5.16
N ASP A 69 -24.63 -20.70 3.95
CA ASP A 69 -25.47 -21.26 2.89
C ASP A 69 -24.70 -22.40 2.17
N TYR A 70 -24.30 -23.39 2.95
CA TYR A 70 -23.51 -24.53 2.52
C TYR A 70 -23.99 -25.82 3.20
N ASP A 71 -24.16 -26.90 2.41
CA ASP A 71 -24.64 -28.18 2.90
C ASP A 71 -23.50 -29.10 3.38
N GLY A 72 -22.67 -28.58 4.30
CA GLY A 72 -21.52 -29.27 4.84
C GLY A 72 -20.97 -28.58 6.11
N GLU A 73 -19.91 -29.14 6.69
CA GLU A 73 -19.24 -28.52 7.83
C GLU A 73 -18.32 -27.39 7.34
N VAL A 74 -18.36 -26.25 8.04
CA VAL A 74 -17.47 -25.10 7.82
C VAL A 74 -16.54 -24.97 9.03
N LEU A 75 -15.27 -24.76 8.76
CA LEU A 75 -14.23 -24.52 9.73
C LEU A 75 -13.93 -23.02 9.78
N THR A 76 -13.71 -22.49 10.98
CA THR A 76 -13.38 -21.09 11.21
C THR A 76 -12.00 -20.99 11.87
N LEU A 77 -11.19 -20.06 11.43
CA LEU A 77 -9.89 -19.76 12.01
C LEU A 77 -10.05 -19.28 13.45
N LYS A 78 -9.34 -19.88 14.39
CA LYS A 78 -9.42 -19.58 15.82
C LYS A 78 -9.01 -18.14 16.13
N ASP A 79 -9.72 -17.48 17.03
CA ASP A 79 -9.41 -16.12 17.46
C ASP A 79 -8.02 -15.99 18.11
N SER A 80 -7.52 -17.06 18.70
CA SER A 80 -6.17 -17.12 19.25
C SER A 80 -5.07 -16.99 18.17
N VAL A 81 -5.33 -17.48 16.96
CA VAL A 81 -4.43 -17.35 15.80
C VAL A 81 -4.59 -15.98 15.16
N LYS A 82 -5.83 -15.52 14.96
CA LYS A 82 -6.13 -14.18 14.40
C LYS A 82 -5.49 -13.04 15.20
N SER A 83 -5.38 -13.21 16.52
CA SER A 83 -4.84 -12.18 17.42
C SER A 83 -3.32 -12.19 17.54
N ASP A 84 -2.66 -13.24 17.05
CA ASP A 84 -1.22 -13.46 17.12
C ASP A 84 -0.61 -13.33 15.72
N ASN A 85 -0.06 -12.15 15.40
CA ASN A 85 0.50 -11.87 14.09
C ASN A 85 1.61 -12.85 13.69
N GLU A 86 2.43 -13.32 14.65
CA GLU A 86 3.54 -14.24 14.36
C GLU A 86 3.03 -15.62 13.93
N LYS A 87 1.97 -16.10 14.58
CA LYS A 87 1.31 -17.35 14.20
C LYS A 87 0.54 -17.23 12.89
N LEU A 88 -0.11 -16.08 12.69
CA LEU A 88 -0.86 -15.82 11.46
C LEU A 88 0.08 -15.75 10.26
N ASP A 89 1.22 -15.05 10.40
CA ASP A 89 2.24 -14.95 9.34
C ASP A 89 2.86 -16.32 9.02
N ALA A 90 3.19 -17.13 10.04
CA ALA A 90 3.70 -18.48 9.85
C ALA A 90 2.69 -19.37 9.10
N LEU A 91 1.45 -19.40 9.58
CA LEU A 91 0.38 -20.17 8.94
C LEU A 91 0.11 -19.73 7.49
N THR A 92 0.20 -18.44 7.24
CA THR A 92 0.04 -17.87 5.89
C THR A 92 1.12 -18.38 4.94
N GLU A 93 2.38 -18.39 5.35
CA GLU A 93 3.47 -18.92 4.54
C GLU A 93 3.31 -20.42 4.25
N GLU A 94 2.88 -21.22 5.23
CA GLU A 94 2.63 -22.64 5.08
C GLU A 94 1.44 -22.93 4.13
N MET A 95 0.43 -22.06 4.09
CA MET A 95 -0.79 -22.26 3.30
C MET A 95 -0.69 -21.69 1.88
N LYS A 96 0.15 -20.71 1.59
CA LYS A 96 0.21 -20.02 0.28
C LYS A 96 0.35 -20.98 -0.90
N LEU A 97 1.33 -21.87 -0.84
CA LEU A 97 1.58 -22.84 -1.91
C LEU A 97 0.46 -23.86 -2.05
N PRO A 98 -0.02 -24.53 -0.98
CA PRO A 98 -1.18 -25.41 -1.03
C PRO A 98 -2.44 -24.76 -1.62
N MET A 99 -2.76 -23.54 -1.21
CA MET A 99 -3.91 -22.78 -1.74
C MET A 99 -3.78 -22.52 -3.24
N MET A 100 -2.59 -22.12 -3.69
CA MET A 100 -2.34 -21.88 -5.11
C MET A 100 -2.47 -23.16 -5.94
N LEU A 101 -1.94 -24.28 -5.43
CA LEU A 101 -2.07 -25.60 -6.11
C LEU A 101 -3.51 -26.04 -6.18
N THR A 102 -4.25 -25.95 -5.08
CA THR A 102 -5.67 -26.31 -5.02
C THR A 102 -6.47 -25.47 -6.02
N ALA A 103 -6.34 -24.14 -5.97
CA ALA A 103 -6.98 -23.24 -6.93
C ALA A 103 -6.56 -23.52 -8.38
N GLY A 104 -5.29 -23.79 -8.61
CA GLY A 104 -4.76 -24.08 -9.94
C GLY A 104 -5.36 -25.35 -10.54
N PHE A 105 -5.52 -26.42 -9.76
CA PHE A 105 -6.13 -27.66 -10.20
C PHE A 105 -7.65 -27.54 -10.36
N GLU A 106 -8.33 -26.79 -9.51
CA GLU A 106 -9.77 -26.53 -9.65
C GLU A 106 -10.10 -25.70 -10.88
N ASN A 107 -9.36 -24.61 -11.10
CA ASN A 107 -9.58 -23.71 -12.23
C ASN A 107 -9.00 -24.24 -13.55
N GLY A 108 -8.22 -25.30 -13.51
CA GLY A 108 -7.66 -25.96 -14.70
C GLY A 108 -6.73 -25.04 -15.50
N SER A 109 -5.78 -24.40 -14.85
CA SER A 109 -4.77 -23.57 -15.52
C SER A 109 -3.94 -24.41 -16.51
N ASP A 110 -3.37 -23.81 -17.54
CA ASP A 110 -2.57 -24.55 -18.54
C ASP A 110 -1.40 -25.31 -17.90
N THR A 111 -0.78 -24.73 -16.88
CA THR A 111 0.31 -25.35 -16.12
C THR A 111 -0.19 -26.56 -15.31
N THR A 112 -1.30 -26.42 -14.61
CA THR A 112 -1.85 -27.53 -13.81
C THR A 112 -2.43 -28.63 -14.68
N LYS A 113 -3.01 -28.34 -15.86
CA LYS A 113 -3.40 -29.36 -16.85
C LYS A 113 -2.21 -30.15 -17.39
N GLN A 114 -1.08 -29.49 -17.63
CA GLN A 114 0.15 -30.19 -18.03
C GLN A 114 0.67 -31.09 -16.90
N MET A 115 0.67 -30.61 -15.66
CA MET A 115 1.05 -31.40 -14.49
C MET A 115 0.11 -32.60 -14.30
N GLU A 116 -1.21 -32.38 -14.41
CA GLU A 116 -2.21 -33.43 -14.35
C GLU A 116 -1.99 -34.52 -15.44
N GLY A 117 -1.70 -34.07 -16.66
CA GLY A 117 -1.36 -34.98 -17.76
C GLY A 117 -0.13 -35.83 -17.48
N GLN A 118 0.95 -35.22 -17.00
CA GLN A 118 2.18 -35.92 -16.61
C GLN A 118 1.95 -36.92 -15.46
N LEU A 119 1.15 -36.50 -14.47
CA LEU A 119 0.83 -37.33 -13.32
C LEU A 119 0.00 -38.59 -13.77
N LYS A 120 -1.01 -38.38 -14.62
CA LYS A 120 -1.82 -39.48 -15.17
C LYS A 120 -0.98 -40.40 -16.05
N GLU A 121 -0.02 -39.91 -16.81
CA GLU A 121 0.91 -40.68 -17.61
C GLU A 121 1.83 -41.55 -16.74
N GLN A 122 2.39 -40.99 -15.67
CA GLN A 122 3.24 -41.72 -14.72
C GLN A 122 2.45 -42.85 -14.01
N MET A 123 1.17 -42.61 -13.75
CA MET A 123 0.27 -43.56 -13.07
C MET A 123 -0.60 -44.35 -14.04
N SER A 124 -0.26 -44.46 -15.30
CA SER A 124 -1.02 -45.12 -16.36
C SER A 124 -1.32 -46.62 -16.08
N GLN A 125 -0.61 -47.23 -15.11
CA GLN A 125 -0.86 -48.61 -14.69
C GLN A 125 -2.09 -48.78 -13.77
N VAL A 126 -2.63 -47.64 -13.23
CA VAL A 126 -3.85 -47.68 -12.36
C VAL A 126 -5.08 -47.65 -13.22
N PRO A 127 -5.95 -48.69 -13.13
CA PRO A 127 -7.16 -48.75 -13.93
C PRO A 127 -8.11 -47.58 -13.63
N GLY A 128 -8.50 -46.82 -14.66
CA GLY A 128 -9.46 -45.73 -14.52
C GLY A 128 -8.85 -44.36 -14.16
N ILE A 129 -7.55 -44.23 -14.10
CA ILE A 129 -6.82 -42.99 -13.74
C ILE A 129 -7.21 -41.79 -14.63
N GLU A 130 -7.58 -42.04 -15.91
CA GLU A 130 -7.96 -40.95 -16.83
C GLU A 130 -9.22 -40.19 -16.41
N LYS A 131 -10.11 -40.87 -15.63
CA LYS A 131 -11.37 -40.26 -15.14
C LYS A 131 -11.28 -39.71 -13.73
N MET A 132 -10.16 -39.91 -13.05
CA MET A 132 -9.98 -39.49 -11.68
C MET A 132 -9.55 -38.01 -11.65
N SER A 133 -10.03 -37.29 -10.64
CA SER A 133 -9.53 -35.93 -10.36
C SER A 133 -8.12 -36.00 -9.81
N VAL A 134 -7.39 -34.89 -9.91
CA VAL A 134 -6.04 -34.77 -9.31
C VAL A 134 -6.11 -35.04 -7.81
N PHE A 135 -7.12 -34.53 -7.14
CA PHE A 135 -7.32 -34.72 -5.70
C PHE A 135 -7.50 -36.19 -5.33
N ASP A 136 -8.24 -36.97 -6.14
CA ASP A 136 -8.39 -38.42 -5.94
C ASP A 136 -7.03 -39.12 -6.10
N ILE A 137 -6.26 -38.72 -7.10
CA ILE A 137 -4.93 -39.27 -7.36
C ILE A 137 -3.98 -38.99 -6.19
N PHE A 138 -3.92 -37.74 -5.69
CA PHE A 138 -3.12 -37.38 -4.53
C PHE A 138 -3.61 -38.08 -3.25
N GLY A 139 -4.92 -38.30 -3.10
CA GLY A 139 -5.51 -39.06 -1.98
C GLY A 139 -5.11 -40.54 -1.94
N MET A 140 -4.75 -41.13 -3.09
CA MET A 140 -4.30 -42.54 -3.20
C MET A 140 -2.78 -42.69 -2.93
N MET A 141 -2.00 -41.60 -2.98
CA MET A 141 -0.58 -41.62 -2.76
C MET A 141 -0.25 -41.68 -1.27
N ASP A 142 0.88 -42.30 -0.95
CA ASP A 142 1.43 -42.18 0.39
C ASP A 142 2.07 -40.79 0.62
N ASP A 143 2.28 -40.43 1.87
CA ASP A 143 2.80 -39.10 2.24
C ASP A 143 4.19 -38.84 1.63
N THR A 144 5.04 -39.86 1.49
CA THR A 144 6.37 -39.74 0.88
C THR A 144 6.30 -39.41 -0.61
N GLN A 145 5.36 -40.02 -1.33
CA GLN A 145 5.15 -39.76 -2.75
C GLN A 145 4.56 -38.35 -2.98
N ARG A 146 3.60 -37.95 -2.12
CA ARG A 146 3.04 -36.59 -2.16
C ARG A 146 4.09 -35.53 -1.90
N ALA A 147 4.87 -35.70 -0.83
CA ALA A 147 5.95 -34.79 -0.49
C ALA A 147 6.95 -34.62 -1.63
N ALA A 148 7.39 -35.71 -2.27
CA ALA A 148 8.34 -35.64 -3.38
C ALA A 148 7.80 -34.89 -4.61
N ILE A 149 6.47 -34.92 -4.84
CA ILE A 149 5.84 -34.18 -5.92
C ILE A 149 5.69 -32.71 -5.54
N VAL A 150 5.24 -32.41 -4.32
CA VAL A 150 5.07 -31.06 -3.79
C VAL A 150 6.42 -30.35 -3.77
N ASP A 151 7.48 -30.97 -3.26
CA ASP A 151 8.84 -30.42 -3.24
C ASP A 151 9.35 -30.05 -4.64
N LYS A 152 9.10 -30.92 -5.63
CA LYS A 152 9.48 -30.65 -7.01
C LYS A 152 8.70 -29.47 -7.61
N ILE A 153 7.45 -29.31 -7.23
CA ILE A 153 6.63 -28.16 -7.62
C ILE A 153 7.14 -26.89 -6.93
N THR A 154 7.46 -26.96 -5.64
CA THR A 154 8.01 -25.87 -4.85
C THR A 154 9.32 -25.32 -5.48
N GLU A 155 10.24 -26.19 -5.85
CA GLU A 155 11.48 -25.77 -6.53
C GLU A 155 11.25 -25.00 -7.86
N GLN A 156 10.15 -25.30 -8.56
CA GLN A 156 9.79 -24.56 -9.77
C GLN A 156 9.14 -23.21 -9.45
N MET A 157 8.46 -23.13 -8.29
CA MET A 157 7.71 -21.96 -7.86
C MET A 157 8.54 -20.96 -7.07
N ASP A 158 9.63 -21.37 -6.42
CA ASP A 158 10.62 -20.49 -5.78
C ASP A 158 11.17 -19.40 -6.71
N LYS A 159 10.99 -19.58 -8.02
CA LYS A 159 11.37 -18.60 -9.03
C LYS A 159 10.27 -17.60 -9.37
N MET A 160 9.07 -17.80 -8.84
CA MET A 160 7.95 -16.88 -9.04
C MET A 160 8.03 -15.71 -8.08
N PRO A 161 7.65 -14.50 -8.51
CA PRO A 161 7.51 -13.38 -7.59
C PRO A 161 6.44 -13.67 -6.53
N ASP A 162 6.72 -13.31 -5.26
CA ASP A 162 5.77 -13.47 -4.13
C ASP A 162 4.40 -12.86 -4.44
N SER A 163 4.35 -11.76 -5.19
CA SER A 163 3.11 -11.11 -5.59
C SER A 163 2.16 -11.99 -6.42
N ILE A 164 2.67 -13.01 -7.11
CA ILE A 164 1.85 -13.98 -7.86
C ILE A 164 1.24 -14.99 -6.89
N LEU A 165 2.03 -15.42 -5.90
CA LEU A 165 1.55 -16.32 -4.85
C LEU A 165 0.47 -15.64 -4.01
N ASP A 166 0.68 -14.39 -3.59
CA ASP A 166 -0.30 -13.61 -2.84
C ASP A 166 -1.61 -13.44 -3.62
N GLN A 167 -1.55 -13.12 -4.91
CA GLN A 167 -2.75 -13.00 -5.74
C GLN A 167 -3.49 -14.34 -5.92
N ALA A 168 -2.74 -15.43 -6.05
CA ALA A 168 -3.33 -16.76 -6.15
C ALA A 168 -4.01 -17.17 -4.83
N ALA A 169 -3.37 -16.90 -3.69
CA ALA A 169 -3.92 -17.14 -2.36
C ALA A 169 -5.24 -16.38 -2.16
N ILE A 170 -5.26 -15.08 -2.45
CA ILE A 170 -6.47 -14.25 -2.34
C ILE A 170 -7.59 -14.75 -3.30
N SER A 171 -7.22 -15.15 -4.51
CA SER A 171 -8.20 -15.71 -5.45
C SER A 171 -8.79 -17.03 -4.94
N TYR A 172 -7.98 -17.84 -4.27
CA TYR A 172 -8.43 -19.05 -3.60
C TYR A 172 -9.39 -18.73 -2.44
N VAL A 173 -9.02 -17.80 -1.55
CA VAL A 173 -9.88 -17.37 -0.45
C VAL A 173 -11.22 -16.87 -0.97
N LYS A 174 -11.22 -16.11 -2.07
CA LYS A 174 -12.45 -15.64 -2.71
C LYS A 174 -13.33 -16.80 -3.19
N SER A 175 -12.75 -17.79 -3.90
CA SER A 175 -13.51 -18.95 -4.38
C SER A 175 -14.07 -19.77 -3.22
N THR A 176 -13.29 -19.96 -2.16
CA THR A 176 -13.71 -20.66 -0.94
C THR A 176 -14.90 -19.95 -0.27
N TYR A 177 -14.88 -18.61 -0.19
CA TYR A 177 -15.99 -17.84 0.36
C TYR A 177 -17.26 -17.93 -0.50
N GLU A 178 -17.13 -17.89 -1.82
CA GLU A 178 -18.24 -18.07 -2.74
C GLU A 178 -18.85 -19.49 -2.64
N GLN A 179 -18.03 -20.52 -2.43
CA GLN A 179 -18.49 -21.90 -2.24
C GLN A 179 -19.32 -22.08 -0.97
N ILE A 180 -18.96 -21.43 0.14
CA ILE A 180 -19.72 -21.49 1.41
C ILE A 180 -20.88 -20.48 1.47
N GLY A 181 -21.20 -19.81 0.35
CA GLY A 181 -22.35 -18.92 0.22
C GLY A 181 -22.13 -17.52 0.79
N LEU A 182 -20.89 -17.09 1.04
CA LEU A 182 -20.61 -15.70 1.44
C LEU A 182 -20.75 -14.75 0.25
N ASP A 183 -21.45 -13.64 0.45
CA ASP A 183 -21.60 -12.58 -0.56
C ASP A 183 -20.34 -11.70 -0.65
N THR A 184 -19.42 -12.10 -1.50
CA THR A 184 -18.17 -11.36 -1.77
C THR A 184 -18.42 -9.96 -2.34
N GLY A 185 -19.56 -9.72 -3.02
CA GLY A 185 -19.98 -8.41 -3.49
C GLY A 185 -20.36 -7.47 -2.34
N HIS A 186 -21.03 -8.01 -1.33
CA HIS A 186 -21.34 -7.26 -0.10
C HIS A 186 -20.04 -6.95 0.68
N MET A 187 -19.12 -7.90 0.81
CA MET A 187 -17.81 -7.71 1.45
C MET A 187 -17.03 -6.58 0.77
N SER A 188 -16.95 -6.60 -0.57
CA SER A 188 -16.34 -5.53 -1.38
C SER A 188 -16.95 -4.15 -1.04
N THR A 189 -18.27 -4.06 -1.06
CA THR A 189 -18.98 -2.80 -0.80
C THR A 189 -18.69 -2.26 0.60
N VAL A 190 -18.73 -3.13 1.62
CA VAL A 190 -18.46 -2.76 3.02
C VAL A 190 -17.00 -2.31 3.17
N TYR A 191 -16.04 -3.02 2.57
CA TYR A 191 -14.63 -2.66 2.61
C TYR A 191 -14.38 -1.29 1.97
N ILE A 192 -14.94 -1.05 0.77
CA ILE A 192 -14.81 0.22 0.04
C ILE A 192 -15.41 1.37 0.85
N LEU A 193 -16.60 1.19 1.43
CA LEU A 193 -17.24 2.22 2.26
C LEU A 193 -16.43 2.52 3.52
N LYS A 194 -15.95 1.50 4.23
CA LYS A 194 -15.13 1.64 5.44
C LYS A 194 -13.79 2.33 5.14
N THR A 195 -13.12 1.91 4.08
CA THR A 195 -11.83 2.49 3.66
C THR A 195 -12.01 3.89 3.10
N GLY A 196 -13.07 4.13 2.32
CA GLY A 196 -13.45 5.45 1.83
C GLY A 196 -13.78 6.43 2.95
N ALA A 197 -14.50 5.99 4.00
CA ALA A 197 -14.78 6.82 5.18
C ALA A 197 -13.49 7.17 5.94
N LYS A 198 -12.56 6.22 6.11
CA LYS A 198 -11.22 6.48 6.69
C LYS A 198 -10.44 7.50 5.86
N MET A 199 -10.45 7.36 4.53
CA MET A 199 -9.80 8.27 3.59
C MET A 199 -10.37 9.70 3.69
N LEU A 200 -11.70 9.84 3.74
CA LEU A 200 -12.36 11.14 3.93
C LEU A 200 -12.00 11.78 5.27
N GLY A 201 -12.00 11.00 6.35
CA GLY A 201 -11.56 11.46 7.67
C GLY A 201 -10.11 11.97 7.66
N LEU A 202 -9.22 11.24 7.02
CA LEU A 202 -7.80 11.61 6.89
C LEU A 202 -7.64 12.89 6.03
N ALA A 203 -8.39 13.00 4.93
CA ALA A 203 -8.39 14.20 4.08
C ALA A 203 -8.89 15.43 4.85
N ALA A 204 -9.96 15.30 5.64
CA ALA A 204 -10.48 16.36 6.49
C ALA A 204 -9.46 16.80 7.55
N LEU A 205 -8.76 15.85 8.16
CA LEU A 205 -7.68 16.12 9.11
C LEU A 205 -6.51 16.87 8.45
N GLY A 206 -6.09 16.43 7.25
CA GLY A 206 -5.04 17.09 6.46
C GLY A 206 -5.43 18.53 6.06
N MET A 207 -6.69 18.72 5.64
CA MET A 207 -7.25 20.04 5.34
C MET A 207 -7.22 20.96 6.57
N ALA A 208 -7.67 20.49 7.71
CA ALA A 208 -7.63 21.26 8.97
C ALA A 208 -6.17 21.65 9.35
N ALA A 209 -5.25 20.69 9.26
CA ALA A 209 -3.84 20.93 9.51
C ALA A 209 -3.24 21.97 8.55
N SER A 210 -3.60 21.91 7.26
CA SER A 210 -3.16 22.88 6.23
C SER A 210 -3.68 24.28 6.49
N ILE A 211 -4.97 24.41 6.86
CA ILE A 211 -5.59 25.71 7.21
C ILE A 211 -4.87 26.32 8.45
N LEU A 212 -4.65 25.53 9.49
CA LEU A 212 -3.97 25.98 10.69
C LEU A 212 -2.51 26.38 10.42
N ALA A 213 -1.80 25.61 9.60
CA ALA A 213 -0.44 25.94 9.17
C ALA A 213 -0.39 27.26 8.38
N CYS A 214 -1.33 27.47 7.47
CA CYS A 214 -1.46 28.71 6.70
C CYS A 214 -1.76 29.92 7.62
N LEU A 215 -2.67 29.77 8.58
CA LEU A 215 -2.98 30.81 9.59
C LEU A 215 -1.75 31.18 10.42
N MET A 216 -0.96 30.19 10.87
CA MET A 216 0.26 30.47 11.63
C MET A 216 1.32 31.16 10.79
N ALA A 217 1.56 30.69 9.57
CA ALA A 217 2.50 31.32 8.64
C ALA A 217 2.11 32.77 8.33
N SER A 218 0.81 33.03 8.08
CA SER A 218 0.29 34.37 7.83
C SER A 218 0.45 35.30 9.04
N ARG A 219 0.23 34.81 10.27
CA ARG A 219 0.50 35.57 11.50
C ARG A 219 1.97 35.93 11.66
N VAL A 220 2.88 35.02 11.33
CA VAL A 220 4.33 35.31 11.36
C VAL A 220 4.69 36.35 10.30
N GLY A 221 4.21 36.18 9.05
CA GLY A 221 4.43 37.17 7.99
C GLY A 221 3.90 38.55 8.34
N ALA A 222 2.70 38.62 8.93
CA ALA A 222 2.15 39.91 9.40
C ALA A 222 2.99 40.58 10.53
N LYS A 223 3.53 39.78 11.49
CA LYS A 223 4.44 40.28 12.51
C LYS A 223 5.74 40.81 11.93
N VAL A 224 6.33 40.12 10.94
CA VAL A 224 7.53 40.54 10.22
C VAL A 224 7.24 41.86 9.48
N GLY A 225 6.17 41.94 8.71
CA GLY A 225 5.76 43.14 7.99
C GLY A 225 5.53 44.34 8.94
N ARG A 226 4.86 44.11 10.08
CA ARG A 226 4.69 45.15 11.10
C ARG A 226 6.03 45.64 11.70
N GLY A 227 6.94 44.70 11.98
CA GLY A 227 8.29 45.02 12.50
C GLY A 227 9.05 45.88 11.51
N LEU A 228 9.11 45.44 10.25
CA LEU A 228 9.82 46.19 9.20
C LEU A 228 9.26 47.59 8.97
N ARG A 229 7.90 47.74 8.91
CA ARG A 229 7.27 49.07 8.78
C ARG A 229 7.65 50.00 9.94
N ARG A 230 7.57 49.48 11.18
CA ARG A 230 7.93 50.27 12.36
C ARG A 230 9.42 50.72 12.34
N ASP A 231 10.31 49.79 11.97
CA ASP A 231 11.75 50.07 12.02
C ASP A 231 12.17 51.00 10.85
N THR A 232 11.58 50.81 9.65
CA THR A 232 11.74 51.72 8.52
C THR A 232 11.23 53.12 8.85
N PHE A 233 10.04 53.24 9.44
CA PHE A 233 9.47 54.54 9.81
C PHE A 233 10.29 55.25 10.87
N ARG A 234 10.75 54.56 11.91
CA ARG A 234 11.67 55.13 12.92
C ARG A 234 12.95 55.61 12.31
N LYS A 235 13.51 54.89 11.34
CA LYS A 235 14.76 55.29 10.70
C LYS A 235 14.56 56.51 9.80
N VAL A 236 13.47 56.60 9.06
CA VAL A 236 13.15 57.74 8.18
C VAL A 236 12.89 59.01 8.98
N ILE A 237 12.19 58.94 10.13
CA ILE A 237 11.99 60.11 11.03
C ILE A 237 13.32 60.63 11.61
N GLY A 238 14.30 59.75 11.81
CA GLY A 238 15.63 60.13 12.31
C GLY A 238 16.58 60.67 11.25
N PHE A 239 16.17 60.83 9.97
CA PHE A 239 17.01 61.34 8.91
C PHE A 239 17.28 62.86 9.10
N SER A 240 18.52 63.24 8.87
CA SER A 240 18.89 64.65 8.68
C SER A 240 18.42 65.17 7.32
N ASN A 241 18.33 66.51 7.13
CA ASN A 241 17.95 67.09 5.85
C ASN A 241 18.87 66.59 4.70
N ALA A 242 20.16 66.46 4.94
CA ALA A 242 21.12 65.95 3.96
C ALA A 242 20.94 64.48 3.60
N GLU A 243 20.38 63.67 4.49
CA GLU A 243 20.03 62.29 4.23
C GLU A 243 18.70 62.18 3.46
N PHE A 244 17.75 63.05 3.79
CA PHE A 244 16.45 63.11 3.10
C PHE A 244 16.58 63.48 1.63
N ASP A 245 17.54 64.40 1.31
CA ASP A 245 17.82 64.84 -0.08
C ASP A 245 18.43 63.71 -0.94
N LYS A 246 19.02 62.70 -0.33
CA LYS A 246 19.56 61.52 -1.06
C LYS A 246 18.51 60.52 -1.54
N PHE A 247 17.33 60.57 -0.99
CA PHE A 247 16.24 59.63 -1.33
C PHE A 247 15.03 60.41 -1.88
N SER A 248 14.48 59.98 -3.00
CA SER A 248 13.20 60.51 -3.43
C SER A 248 12.06 60.10 -2.50
N THR A 249 11.16 61.00 -2.19
CA THR A 249 9.97 60.72 -1.36
C THR A 249 9.15 59.55 -1.92
N ALA A 250 9.02 59.45 -3.27
CA ALA A 250 8.35 58.34 -3.93
C ALA A 250 9.04 56.98 -3.61
N SER A 251 10.37 56.93 -3.64
CA SER A 251 11.14 55.71 -3.31
C SER A 251 10.93 55.27 -1.86
N LEU A 252 10.91 56.22 -0.92
CA LEU A 252 10.69 55.94 0.50
C LEU A 252 9.26 55.39 0.74
N ILE A 253 8.27 55.94 0.06
CA ILE A 253 6.89 55.44 0.12
C ILE A 253 6.80 54.03 -0.44
N THR A 254 7.34 53.76 -1.63
CA THR A 254 7.33 52.43 -2.23
C THR A 254 8.02 51.39 -1.37
N ARG A 255 9.17 51.67 -0.80
CA ARG A 255 9.91 50.79 0.12
C ARG A 255 9.13 50.51 1.40
N SER A 256 8.47 51.51 1.97
CA SER A 256 7.71 51.35 3.23
C SER A 256 6.37 50.68 3.04
N THR A 257 5.85 50.60 1.82
CA THR A 257 4.56 49.95 1.50
C THR A 257 4.73 48.68 0.70
N ASN A 258 5.05 48.79 -0.58
CA ASN A 258 5.05 47.69 -1.54
C ASN A 258 6.16 46.66 -1.26
N ASP A 259 7.41 47.12 -1.03
CA ASP A 259 8.52 46.21 -0.79
C ASP A 259 8.34 45.42 0.51
N ILE A 260 7.85 46.06 1.57
CA ILE A 260 7.53 45.37 2.83
C ILE A 260 6.37 44.36 2.63
N GLN A 261 5.39 44.66 1.79
CA GLN A 261 4.33 43.76 1.50
C GLN A 261 4.82 42.52 0.72
N GLN A 262 5.75 42.70 -0.22
CA GLN A 262 6.43 41.62 -0.90
C GLN A 262 7.24 40.74 0.05
N ILE A 263 7.99 41.32 0.95
CA ILE A 263 8.76 40.60 2.00
C ILE A 263 7.80 39.80 2.90
N GLN A 264 6.68 40.40 3.29
CA GLN A 264 5.64 39.71 4.07
C GLN A 264 5.12 38.49 3.33
N PHE A 265 4.78 38.64 2.04
CA PHE A 265 4.31 37.53 1.19
C PHE A 265 5.38 36.45 1.02
N LEU A 266 6.61 36.83 0.70
CA LEU A 266 7.76 35.92 0.61
C LEU A 266 8.00 35.15 1.92
N THR A 267 7.87 35.80 3.07
CA THR A 267 8.03 35.16 4.38
C THR A 267 7.02 34.06 4.56
N VAL A 268 5.75 34.29 4.23
CA VAL A 268 4.70 33.27 4.32
C VAL A 268 5.00 32.09 3.38
N MET A 269 5.40 32.42 2.15
CA MET A 269 5.70 31.43 1.11
C MET A 269 6.92 30.57 1.47
N ILE A 270 8.00 31.19 1.94
CA ILE A 270 9.22 30.50 2.37
C ILE A 270 8.93 29.56 3.54
N LEU A 271 8.23 30.04 4.58
CA LEU A 271 7.90 29.22 5.74
C LEU A 271 7.08 27.98 5.32
N ARG A 272 6.20 28.13 4.36
CA ARG A 272 5.37 27.02 3.89
C ARG A 272 6.15 26.06 2.99
N ILE A 273 6.87 26.55 1.98
CA ILE A 273 7.55 25.70 0.98
C ILE A 273 8.82 25.08 1.56
N VAL A 274 9.69 25.91 2.20
CA VAL A 274 11.00 25.45 2.68
C VAL A 274 10.88 24.44 3.83
N LEU A 275 9.84 24.54 4.64
CA LEU A 275 9.62 23.55 5.71
C LEU A 275 8.84 22.32 5.24
N TYR A 276 7.85 22.50 4.35
CA TYR A 276 7.01 21.40 3.92
C TYR A 276 7.68 20.47 2.90
N ALA A 277 8.43 21.03 1.94
CA ALA A 277 9.06 20.23 0.89
C ALA A 277 10.07 19.17 1.40
N PRO A 278 10.98 19.49 2.35
CA PRO A 278 11.87 18.48 2.93
C PRO A 278 11.11 17.39 3.70
N ILE A 279 10.05 17.74 4.42
CA ILE A 279 9.23 16.78 5.16
C ILE A 279 8.56 15.80 4.19
N MET A 280 7.98 16.31 3.10
CA MET A 280 7.39 15.49 2.05
C MET A 280 8.41 14.62 1.34
N ALA A 281 9.59 15.16 1.03
CA ALA A 281 10.66 14.40 0.36
C ALA A 281 11.16 13.24 1.23
N ILE A 282 11.47 13.50 2.50
CA ILE A 282 11.93 12.47 3.43
C ILE A 282 10.82 11.45 3.69
N GLY A 283 9.59 11.90 3.95
CA GLY A 283 8.45 11.03 4.18
C GLY A 283 8.13 10.15 2.97
N GLY A 284 8.21 10.69 1.75
CA GLY A 284 8.03 9.94 0.51
C GLY A 284 9.10 8.87 0.31
N ILE A 285 10.37 9.21 0.51
CA ILE A 285 11.48 8.25 0.41
C ILE A 285 11.30 7.12 1.43
N LEU A 286 11.01 7.44 2.69
CA LEU A 286 10.80 6.43 3.74
C LEU A 286 9.60 5.53 3.45
N LYS A 287 8.56 6.05 2.81
CA LYS A 287 7.39 5.25 2.46
C LYS A 287 7.68 4.31 1.30
N VAL A 288 8.33 4.80 0.24
CA VAL A 288 8.69 4.00 -0.93
C VAL A 288 9.69 2.90 -0.58
N SER A 289 10.68 3.18 0.29
CA SER A 289 11.66 2.18 0.71
C SER A 289 11.06 0.99 1.47
N LYS A 290 9.84 1.14 2.00
CA LYS A 290 9.12 0.05 2.69
C LYS A 290 8.21 -0.76 1.78
N THR A 291 7.92 -0.28 0.57
CA THR A 291 6.87 -0.88 -0.28
C THR A 291 7.43 -1.90 -1.26
N ASN A 292 8.54 -1.65 -1.93
CA ASN A 292 9.17 -2.60 -2.86
C ASN A 292 10.59 -2.15 -3.23
N VAL A 293 11.58 -3.00 -2.96
CA VAL A 293 13.00 -2.70 -3.21
C VAL A 293 13.29 -2.62 -4.71
N ASP A 294 12.63 -3.42 -5.53
CA ASP A 294 12.86 -3.47 -6.98
C ASP A 294 12.38 -2.21 -7.71
N MET A 295 11.29 -1.58 -7.25
CA MET A 295 10.80 -0.31 -7.82
C MET A 295 11.57 0.92 -7.34
N PHE A 296 12.38 0.80 -6.30
CA PHE A 296 13.17 1.91 -5.75
C PHE A 296 14.13 2.51 -6.78
N TRP A 297 14.74 1.68 -7.62
CA TRP A 297 15.65 2.12 -8.70
C TRP A 297 14.96 2.99 -9.75
N ILE A 298 13.74 2.63 -10.13
CA ILE A 298 12.95 3.40 -11.12
C ILE A 298 12.62 4.79 -10.56
N ILE A 299 12.23 4.84 -9.29
CA ILE A 299 11.92 6.11 -8.61
C ILE A 299 13.19 6.94 -8.42
N GLY A 300 14.31 6.31 -8.04
CA GLY A 300 15.61 6.97 -7.95
C GLY A 300 16.04 7.61 -9.27
N LEU A 301 15.88 6.89 -10.38
CA LEU A 301 16.17 7.41 -11.72
C LEU A 301 15.25 8.59 -12.08
N ALA A 302 13.96 8.50 -11.78
CA ALA A 302 12.99 9.57 -12.05
C ALA A 302 13.32 10.84 -11.26
N VAL A 303 13.65 10.70 -9.96
CA VAL A 303 14.07 11.83 -9.11
C VAL A 303 15.35 12.46 -9.64
N LEU A 304 16.36 11.67 -10.03
CA LEU A 304 17.61 12.16 -10.61
C LEU A 304 17.36 12.93 -11.91
N LEU A 305 16.46 12.45 -12.76
CA LEU A 305 16.09 13.12 -14.01
C LEU A 305 15.40 14.47 -13.74
N ILE A 306 14.48 14.53 -12.75
CA ILE A 306 13.84 15.79 -12.34
C ILE A 306 14.86 16.79 -11.81
N VAL A 307 15.77 16.35 -10.94
CA VAL A 307 16.84 17.21 -10.39
C VAL A 307 17.74 17.73 -11.51
N MET A 308 18.09 16.89 -12.49
CA MET A 308 18.88 17.29 -13.65
C MET A 308 18.16 18.36 -14.47
N VAL A 309 16.87 18.19 -14.79
CA VAL A 309 16.06 19.18 -15.51
C VAL A 309 16.00 20.51 -14.77
N VAL A 310 15.77 20.46 -13.45
CA VAL A 310 15.75 21.68 -12.61
C VAL A 310 17.11 22.36 -12.60
N ALA A 311 18.20 21.61 -12.49
CA ALA A 311 19.57 22.16 -12.53
C ALA A 311 19.87 22.83 -13.89
N VAL A 312 19.50 22.19 -15.00
CA VAL A 312 19.64 22.77 -16.34
C VAL A 312 18.82 24.05 -16.49
N LEU A 313 17.57 24.06 -16.03
CA LEU A 313 16.74 25.27 -16.03
C LEU A 313 17.39 26.40 -15.20
N PHE A 314 17.92 26.10 -14.03
CA PHE A 314 18.64 27.10 -13.20
C PHE A 314 19.86 27.66 -13.93
N ILE A 315 20.72 26.80 -14.53
CA ILE A 315 21.92 27.23 -15.24
C ILE A 315 21.58 28.08 -16.47
N VAL A 316 20.51 27.72 -17.22
CA VAL A 316 20.14 28.41 -18.47
C VAL A 316 19.34 29.68 -18.20
N VAL A 317 18.47 29.69 -17.20
CA VAL A 317 17.51 30.77 -16.96
C VAL A 317 18.08 31.85 -16.02
N MET A 318 18.82 31.46 -14.97
CA MET A 318 19.41 32.41 -14.00
C MET A 318 20.31 33.49 -14.65
N PRO A 319 21.22 33.17 -15.60
CA PRO A 319 22.03 34.20 -16.23
C PRO A 319 21.21 35.25 -17.01
N LYS A 320 20.05 34.82 -17.58
CA LYS A 320 19.18 35.73 -18.34
C LYS A 320 18.44 36.75 -17.47
N PHE A 321 18.17 36.43 -16.21
CA PHE A 321 17.59 37.38 -15.26
C PHE A 321 18.58 38.44 -14.75
N LYS A 322 19.89 38.24 -14.94
CA LYS A 322 20.92 39.25 -14.55
C LYS A 322 21.12 40.33 -15.62
N ILE A 323 20.50 40.19 -16.79
CA ILE A 323 20.67 41.10 -17.95
C ILE A 323 19.53 42.15 -18.02
N VAL A 324 18.55 42.08 -17.17
CA VAL A 324 17.47 43.06 -16.97
C VAL A 324 17.69 43.75 -15.64
#